data_cb6211215f82943339a3325f551a746a
#
_entry.id   cb6211215f82943339a3325f551a746a
#
_cell.length_a   1.000
_cell.length_b   1.000
_cell.length_c   1.000
_cell.angle_alpha   90.00
_cell.angle_beta   90.00
_cell.angle_gamma   90.00
#
_symmetry.space_group_name_H-M   'P 1'
#
loop_
_entity.id
_entity.type
_entity.pdbx_description
1 polymer ?
#
loop_
_entity_poly.entity_id
_entity_poly.type
_entity_poly.pdbx_seq_one_letter_code
_entity_poly.pdbx_strand_id
1 'polypeptide(L)'
;MSATAARGVFGRRRRQAPLGPAPHRVSDRLVGEADGERGFAIATRLAGERALPVDRGLVILSPRRLCHHVLVCGATGSGKTETLLRLAYAVAKCSDAPVFYLDGKGDRDTAERFVGLMADAGRATRVFPNEPFDGWRGEPHEIHGRLMEVIDYSSDGPASWYRDVAKNVLRLVCEHPDGPPRSSGVALERMDHDLLKQAHPDSSAVGAVTSQQVSQVRLRYEAFFGQTRGALDGSWSFEDSSAAYLLLDSLSLREEANGLARLLFEDFSHYFTARKAKSQFAMLIVDEFSALAEGSGMAARVEQARGFNTSLVLAPQVVAGMGDDAQAARILGSVETVICHRVNTPEEIIALAGTRRAMEYSSQYAEEGATGTGSARVQHQFKVDPNKVRGLPPGHAFAISRGRAMKIAVLRAPDLRAPLPVPHEGERSERAVPIKEPIVQEPAGLPF
;
A
#
# COMPACT_ATOMS: atom_id res chain seq x y z
N MET A 1 -42.96 -18.04 -59.73
CA MET A 1 -43.23 -17.43 -58.47
C MET A 1 -42.40 -18.14 -57.41
N SER A 2 -41.21 -17.70 -57.15
CA SER A 2 -40.26 -18.40 -56.30
C SER A 2 -39.83 -17.46 -55.18
N ALA A 3 -40.09 -17.87 -53.95
CA ALA A 3 -39.71 -17.16 -52.75
C ALA A 3 -38.30 -17.62 -52.32
N THR A 4 -37.33 -16.73 -52.41
CA THR A 4 -35.95 -17.00 -52.00
C THR A 4 -35.78 -16.68 -50.50
N ALA A 5 -35.57 -17.73 -49.72
CA ALA A 5 -35.35 -17.64 -48.28
C ALA A 5 -33.93 -17.15 -48.00
N ALA A 6 -33.81 -16.07 -47.24
CA ALA A 6 -32.55 -15.57 -46.70
C ALA A 6 -32.04 -16.50 -45.58
N ARG A 7 -30.91 -17.14 -45.78
CA ARG A 7 -30.22 -17.92 -44.74
C ARG A 7 -29.43 -16.99 -43.85
N GLY A 8 -29.92 -16.86 -42.59
CA GLY A 8 -29.21 -16.16 -41.51
C GLY A 8 -27.91 -16.91 -41.18
N VAL A 9 -26.81 -16.16 -41.20
CA VAL A 9 -25.51 -16.58 -40.71
C VAL A 9 -25.52 -16.59 -39.21
N PHE A 10 -25.86 -17.69 -38.57
CA PHE A 10 -25.68 -17.87 -37.14
C PHE A 10 -24.20 -18.05 -36.86
N GLY A 11 -23.59 -17.02 -36.21
CA GLY A 11 -22.25 -17.09 -35.70
C GLY A 11 -22.09 -18.27 -34.74
N ARG A 12 -21.19 -19.19 -35.09
CA ARG A 12 -20.74 -20.25 -34.20
C ARG A 12 -20.23 -19.62 -32.92
N ARG A 13 -20.99 -19.74 -31.80
CA ARG A 13 -20.43 -19.55 -30.47
C ARG A 13 -19.20 -20.45 -30.35
N ARG A 14 -18.02 -19.84 -30.34
CA ARG A 14 -16.81 -20.54 -29.90
C ARG A 14 -17.09 -21.04 -28.49
N ARG A 15 -17.27 -22.35 -28.33
CA ARG A 15 -17.23 -22.98 -27.01
C ARG A 15 -15.88 -22.61 -26.45
N GLN A 16 -15.90 -21.86 -25.34
CA GLN A 16 -14.69 -21.67 -24.53
C GLN A 16 -14.19 -23.08 -24.22
N ALA A 17 -12.98 -23.40 -24.68
CA ALA A 17 -12.33 -24.61 -24.29
C ALA A 17 -12.32 -24.64 -22.76
N PRO A 18 -12.63 -25.79 -22.12
CA PRO A 18 -12.53 -25.90 -20.69
C PRO A 18 -11.12 -25.49 -20.28
N LEU A 19 -11.01 -24.58 -19.32
CA LEU A 19 -9.75 -24.25 -18.69
C LEU A 19 -9.06 -25.59 -18.39
N GLY A 20 -7.85 -25.77 -18.88
CA GLY A 20 -7.08 -27.02 -18.70
C GLY A 20 -7.02 -27.40 -17.23
N PRO A 21 -6.64 -28.64 -16.89
CA PRO A 21 -6.76 -29.18 -15.54
C PRO A 21 -6.27 -28.16 -14.52
N ALA A 22 -7.12 -27.91 -13.51
CA ALA A 22 -6.88 -26.93 -12.49
C ALA A 22 -5.46 -27.08 -11.94
N PRO A 23 -4.72 -25.97 -11.74
CA PRO A 23 -3.29 -26.00 -11.43
C PRO A 23 -2.97 -26.43 -9.99
N HIS A 24 -3.77 -27.32 -9.38
CA HIS A 24 -3.61 -27.74 -7.98
C HIS A 24 -2.21 -28.28 -7.66
N ARG A 25 -1.50 -28.88 -8.61
CA ARG A 25 -0.12 -29.34 -8.39
C ARG A 25 0.95 -28.27 -8.60
N VAL A 26 0.63 -27.17 -9.26
CA VAL A 26 1.56 -26.06 -9.52
C VAL A 26 1.47 -25.03 -8.38
N SER A 27 0.28 -24.86 -7.79
CA SER A 27 0.06 -23.98 -6.64
C SER A 27 0.87 -24.38 -5.41
N ASP A 28 1.18 -25.68 -5.26
CA ASP A 28 1.93 -26.20 -4.11
C ASP A 28 3.43 -25.87 -4.16
N ARG A 29 3.97 -25.50 -5.32
CA ARG A 29 5.35 -25.04 -5.43
C ARG A 29 5.47 -23.57 -5.03
N LEU A 30 5.97 -23.34 -3.83
CA LEU A 30 6.18 -22.00 -3.27
C LEU A 30 7.57 -21.46 -3.56
N VAL A 31 8.51 -22.29 -3.93
CA VAL A 31 9.90 -21.92 -4.18
C VAL A 31 10.41 -22.48 -5.49
N GLY A 32 11.42 -21.84 -6.03
CA GLY A 32 12.16 -22.27 -7.21
C GLY A 32 13.50 -21.57 -7.28
N GLU A 33 14.18 -21.75 -8.39
CA GLU A 33 15.47 -21.12 -8.69
C GLU A 33 15.38 -20.34 -10.00
N ALA A 34 15.91 -19.13 -10.02
CA ALA A 34 16.07 -18.33 -11.22
C ALA A 34 17.36 -17.53 -11.13
N ASP A 35 18.10 -17.49 -12.24
CA ASP A 35 19.40 -16.80 -12.34
C ASP A 35 20.41 -17.25 -11.26
N GLY A 36 20.37 -18.53 -10.84
CA GLY A 36 21.22 -19.07 -9.78
C GLY A 36 20.81 -18.67 -8.36
N GLU A 37 19.68 -18.00 -8.17
CA GLU A 37 19.15 -17.60 -6.87
C GLU A 37 17.86 -18.36 -6.54
N ARG A 38 17.77 -18.84 -5.28
CA ARG A 38 16.54 -19.38 -4.74
C ARG A 38 15.57 -18.26 -4.43
N GLY A 39 14.29 -18.44 -4.74
CA GLY A 39 13.27 -17.44 -4.52
C GLY A 39 11.86 -18.01 -4.50
N PHE A 40 10.88 -17.12 -4.42
CA PHE A 40 9.47 -17.41 -4.23
C PHE A 40 8.76 -17.51 -5.59
N ALA A 41 7.98 -18.57 -5.79
CA ALA A 41 7.23 -18.82 -7.01
C ALA A 41 5.89 -18.10 -6.96
N ILE A 42 5.71 -17.11 -7.84
CA ILE A 42 4.51 -16.26 -7.85
C ILE A 42 3.58 -16.52 -9.03
N ALA A 43 4.11 -17.00 -10.16
CA ALA A 43 3.35 -17.16 -11.40
C ALA A 43 3.98 -18.24 -12.30
N THR A 44 3.26 -18.58 -13.38
CA THR A 44 3.79 -19.33 -14.50
C THR A 44 3.82 -18.46 -15.77
N ARG A 45 4.86 -18.65 -16.58
CA ARG A 45 4.96 -17.99 -17.90
C ARG A 45 3.93 -18.55 -18.87
N LEU A 46 3.42 -17.71 -19.71
CA LEU A 46 2.49 -18.09 -20.79
C LEU A 46 3.20 -18.05 -22.15
N ALA A 47 3.05 -19.13 -22.94
CA ALA A 47 3.33 -19.12 -24.35
C ALA A 47 2.01 -19.01 -25.13
N GLY A 48 1.71 -17.80 -25.60
CA GLY A 48 0.36 -17.43 -26.04
C GLY A 48 -0.65 -17.42 -24.88
N GLU A 49 -1.61 -18.36 -24.91
CA GLU A 49 -2.63 -18.52 -23.84
C GLU A 49 -2.36 -19.77 -22.97
N ARG A 50 -1.33 -20.53 -23.24
CA ARG A 50 -1.01 -21.78 -22.51
C ARG A 50 0.09 -21.52 -21.48
N ALA A 51 -0.13 -21.99 -20.25
CA ALA A 51 0.92 -22.03 -19.24
C ALA A 51 2.04 -22.98 -19.66
N LEU A 52 3.29 -22.55 -19.52
CA LEU A 52 4.44 -23.41 -19.71
C LEU A 52 4.50 -24.44 -18.57
N PRO A 53 5.12 -25.64 -18.84
CA PRO A 53 5.39 -26.60 -17.79
C PRO A 53 6.13 -25.99 -16.62
N VAL A 54 5.84 -26.47 -15.40
CA VAL A 54 6.34 -25.90 -14.12
C VAL A 54 7.87 -25.83 -14.07
N ASP A 55 8.53 -26.85 -14.60
CA ASP A 55 9.99 -26.95 -14.65
C ASP A 55 10.66 -25.86 -15.49
N ARG A 56 9.94 -25.25 -16.45
CA ARG A 56 10.44 -24.21 -17.36
C ARG A 56 9.67 -22.91 -17.32
N GLY A 57 8.58 -22.87 -16.58
CA GLY A 57 7.60 -21.79 -16.63
C GLY A 57 7.48 -20.94 -15.36
N LEU A 58 8.05 -21.34 -14.24
CA LEU A 58 7.90 -20.59 -13.00
C LEU A 58 8.53 -19.20 -13.09
N VAL A 59 7.81 -18.22 -12.56
CA VAL A 59 8.32 -16.88 -12.31
C VAL A 59 8.69 -16.78 -10.85
N ILE A 60 9.98 -16.62 -10.63
CA ILE A 60 10.61 -16.65 -9.30
C ILE A 60 11.11 -15.25 -8.95
N LEU A 61 10.78 -14.79 -7.76
CA LEU A 61 11.34 -13.57 -7.16
C LEU A 61 12.23 -13.96 -6.00
N SER A 62 13.54 -13.73 -6.13
CA SER A 62 14.48 -13.91 -5.01
C SER A 62 14.32 -12.79 -3.98
N PRO A 63 14.70 -13.00 -2.70
CA PRO A 63 14.75 -11.94 -1.70
C PRO A 63 15.50 -10.70 -2.19
N ARG A 64 16.62 -10.90 -2.90
CA ARG A 64 17.40 -9.82 -3.49
C ARG A 64 16.59 -8.99 -4.48
N ARG A 65 15.81 -9.63 -5.37
CA ARG A 65 14.91 -8.92 -6.30
C ARG A 65 13.78 -8.22 -5.57
N LEU A 66 13.24 -8.83 -4.53
CA LEU A 66 12.19 -8.24 -3.71
C LEU A 66 12.68 -6.97 -2.99
N CYS A 67 13.94 -6.91 -2.54
CA CYS A 67 14.52 -5.70 -1.94
C CYS A 67 14.65 -4.52 -2.92
N HIS A 68 14.52 -4.75 -4.23
CA HIS A 68 14.42 -3.70 -5.24
C HIS A 68 12.95 -3.32 -5.52
N HIS A 69 12.06 -3.66 -4.61
CA HIS A 69 10.64 -3.38 -4.60
C HIS A 69 9.84 -3.98 -5.77
N VAL A 70 8.56 -4.15 -5.54
CA VAL A 70 7.62 -4.70 -6.51
C VAL A 70 6.43 -3.77 -6.64
N LEU A 71 6.05 -3.45 -7.86
CA LEU A 71 4.81 -2.74 -8.17
C LEU A 71 3.80 -3.74 -8.73
N VAL A 72 2.61 -3.80 -8.14
CA VAL A 72 1.50 -4.65 -8.60
C VAL A 72 0.33 -3.75 -8.98
N CYS A 73 0.16 -3.47 -10.25
CA CYS A 73 -0.91 -2.59 -10.72
C CYS A 73 -2.01 -3.35 -11.46
N GLY A 74 -3.22 -2.82 -11.41
CA GLY A 74 -4.38 -3.44 -12.05
C GLY A 74 -5.70 -2.86 -11.57
N ALA A 75 -6.69 -2.84 -12.44
CA ALA A 75 -8.06 -2.45 -12.10
C ALA A 75 -8.69 -3.43 -11.09
N THR A 76 -9.76 -3.02 -10.46
CA THR A 76 -10.55 -3.88 -9.57
C THR A 76 -10.96 -5.17 -10.27
N GLY A 77 -10.87 -6.30 -9.58
CA GLY A 77 -11.18 -7.63 -10.14
C GLY A 77 -10.16 -8.17 -11.15
N SER A 78 -9.01 -7.53 -11.36
CA SER A 78 -7.96 -8.01 -12.27
C SER A 78 -7.09 -9.13 -11.70
N GLY A 79 -7.07 -9.34 -10.37
CA GLY A 79 -6.30 -10.35 -9.68
C GLY A 79 -5.11 -9.81 -8.86
N LYS A 80 -5.06 -8.50 -8.59
CA LYS A 80 -4.03 -7.90 -7.73
C LYS A 80 -3.92 -8.61 -6.38
N THR A 81 -5.03 -8.67 -5.63
CA THR A 81 -5.08 -9.27 -4.30
C THR A 81 -4.58 -10.72 -4.29
N GLU A 82 -4.89 -11.50 -5.34
CA GLU A 82 -4.36 -12.87 -5.48
C GLU A 82 -2.82 -12.88 -5.62
N THR A 83 -2.26 -11.91 -6.35
CA THR A 83 -0.80 -11.76 -6.47
C THR A 83 -0.17 -11.40 -5.13
N LEU A 84 -0.77 -10.46 -4.40
CA LEU A 84 -0.28 -10.00 -3.09
C LEU A 84 -0.33 -11.12 -2.06
N LEU A 85 -1.47 -11.81 -1.93
CA LEU A 85 -1.63 -12.94 -1.02
C LEU A 85 -0.72 -14.11 -1.39
N ARG A 86 -0.53 -14.40 -2.68
CA ARG A 86 0.41 -15.44 -3.13
C ARG A 86 1.84 -15.12 -2.71
N LEU A 87 2.26 -13.87 -2.89
CA LEU A 87 3.61 -13.44 -2.50
C LEU A 87 3.78 -13.48 -0.98
N ALA A 88 2.82 -12.96 -0.23
CA ALA A 88 2.80 -13.00 1.24
C ALA A 88 2.96 -14.43 1.76
N TYR A 89 2.14 -15.34 1.24
CA TYR A 89 2.14 -16.74 1.66
C TYR A 89 3.45 -17.44 1.32
N ALA A 90 3.97 -17.25 0.09
CA ALA A 90 5.23 -17.87 -0.32
C ALA A 90 6.40 -17.41 0.55
N VAL A 91 6.46 -16.11 0.88
CA VAL A 91 7.50 -15.55 1.77
C VAL A 91 7.32 -16.11 3.19
N ALA A 92 6.13 -16.06 3.76
CA ALA A 92 5.87 -16.52 5.13
C ALA A 92 6.13 -18.02 5.32
N LYS A 93 5.73 -18.85 4.34
CA LYS A 93 5.86 -20.31 4.41
C LYS A 93 7.28 -20.81 4.18
N CYS A 94 8.08 -20.07 3.40
CA CYS A 94 9.38 -20.55 2.91
C CYS A 94 10.58 -19.77 3.47
N SER A 95 10.36 -18.82 4.37
CA SER A 95 11.42 -18.06 5.04
C SER A 95 10.96 -17.61 6.42
N ASP A 96 11.89 -17.12 7.25
CA ASP A 96 11.58 -16.54 8.57
C ASP A 96 11.30 -15.03 8.48
N ALA A 97 11.22 -14.49 7.27
CA ALA A 97 11.00 -13.07 7.06
C ALA A 97 9.63 -12.63 7.62
N PRO A 98 9.54 -11.54 8.39
CA PRO A 98 8.27 -10.98 8.76
C PRO A 98 7.53 -10.43 7.55
N VAL A 99 6.21 -10.61 7.55
CA VAL A 99 5.32 -10.23 6.46
C VAL A 99 4.20 -9.36 7.00
N PHE A 100 4.13 -8.14 6.53
CA PHE A 100 3.13 -7.16 6.93
C PHE A 100 2.27 -6.76 5.74
N TYR A 101 0.98 -6.55 5.98
CA TYR A 101 0.03 -6.15 4.95
C TYR A 101 -0.76 -4.94 5.43
N LEU A 102 -0.61 -3.82 4.73
CA LEU A 102 -1.38 -2.60 4.95
C LEU A 102 -2.49 -2.56 3.89
N ASP A 103 -3.72 -2.65 4.35
CA ASP A 103 -4.92 -2.64 3.52
C ASP A 103 -5.68 -1.33 3.70
N GLY A 104 -5.55 -0.43 2.73
CA GLY A 104 -6.27 0.84 2.71
C GLY A 104 -7.75 0.73 2.32
N LYS A 105 -8.22 -0.46 1.90
CA LYS A 105 -9.64 -0.67 1.52
C LYS A 105 -10.52 -1.14 2.66
N GLY A 106 -9.91 -1.73 3.69
CA GLY A 106 -10.66 -2.34 4.77
C GLY A 106 -11.37 -3.65 4.38
N ASP A 107 -10.78 -4.46 3.49
CA ASP A 107 -11.38 -5.71 3.01
C ASP A 107 -11.21 -6.84 4.01
N ARG A 108 -12.26 -7.12 4.78
CA ARG A 108 -12.28 -8.19 5.79
C ARG A 108 -12.08 -9.58 5.20
N ASP A 109 -12.57 -9.85 3.98
CA ASP A 109 -12.37 -11.13 3.29
C ASP A 109 -10.89 -11.38 3.02
N THR A 110 -10.18 -10.38 2.54
CA THR A 110 -8.72 -10.43 2.34
C THR A 110 -7.99 -10.60 3.68
N ALA A 111 -8.42 -9.92 4.74
CA ALA A 111 -7.85 -10.05 6.07
C ALA A 111 -7.98 -11.49 6.62
N GLU A 112 -9.17 -12.08 6.56
CA GLU A 112 -9.42 -13.46 6.99
C GLU A 112 -8.58 -14.48 6.20
N ARG A 113 -8.43 -14.27 4.89
CA ARG A 113 -7.57 -15.09 4.04
C ARG A 113 -6.09 -14.91 4.41
N PHE A 114 -5.64 -13.68 4.63
CA PHE A 114 -4.25 -13.44 5.06
C PHE A 114 -3.95 -14.14 6.38
N VAL A 115 -4.82 -13.98 7.39
CA VAL A 115 -4.65 -14.65 8.71
C VAL A 115 -4.62 -16.17 8.55
N GLY A 116 -5.51 -16.75 7.74
CA GLY A 116 -5.53 -18.19 7.48
C GLY A 116 -4.25 -18.68 6.79
N LEU A 117 -3.72 -17.93 5.81
CA LEU A 117 -2.46 -18.25 5.14
C LEU A 117 -1.25 -18.13 6.07
N MET A 118 -1.23 -17.13 6.94
CA MET A 118 -0.16 -16.96 7.94
C MET A 118 -0.20 -18.08 8.98
N ALA A 119 -1.39 -18.46 9.45
CA ALA A 119 -1.56 -19.59 10.37
C ALA A 119 -1.04 -20.90 9.76
N ASP A 120 -1.35 -21.20 8.49
CA ASP A 120 -0.81 -22.36 7.78
C ASP A 120 0.73 -22.27 7.62
N ALA A 121 1.26 -21.07 7.51
CA ALA A 121 2.71 -20.82 7.51
C ALA A 121 3.34 -20.94 8.93
N GLY A 122 2.56 -21.20 9.98
CA GLY A 122 3.04 -21.28 11.36
C GLY A 122 3.32 -19.92 11.99
N ARG A 123 2.67 -18.83 11.49
CA ARG A 123 2.87 -17.45 11.95
C ARG A 123 1.67 -16.99 12.77
N ALA A 124 1.92 -16.47 13.96
CA ALA A 124 0.93 -15.68 14.67
C ALA A 124 0.78 -14.32 13.95
N THR A 125 -0.46 -13.91 13.72
CA THR A 125 -0.77 -12.67 12.99
C THR A 125 -1.44 -11.69 13.93
N ARG A 126 -0.91 -10.47 14.00
CA ARG A 126 -1.58 -9.34 14.62
C ARG A 126 -2.55 -8.68 13.61
N VAL A 127 -3.70 -8.27 14.09
CA VAL A 127 -4.73 -7.63 13.24
C VAL A 127 -5.12 -6.28 13.84
N PHE A 128 -4.64 -5.21 13.23
CA PHE A 128 -5.01 -3.84 13.56
C PHE A 128 -6.35 -3.48 12.87
N PRO A 129 -7.26 -2.74 13.48
CA PRO A 129 -7.25 -2.18 14.84
C PRO A 129 -7.83 -3.11 15.91
N ASN A 130 -8.23 -4.34 15.57
CA ASN A 130 -8.81 -5.30 16.51
C ASN A 130 -7.88 -5.56 17.70
N GLU A 131 -6.58 -5.59 17.43
CA GLU A 131 -5.51 -5.55 18.42
C GLU A 131 -4.83 -4.20 18.32
N PRO A 132 -4.96 -3.30 19.32
CA PRO A 132 -4.36 -1.97 19.27
C PRO A 132 -2.84 -2.01 19.16
N PHE A 133 -2.30 -1.12 18.35
CA PHE A 133 -0.87 -0.96 18.08
C PHE A 133 -0.21 -0.04 19.11
N ASP A 134 1.04 -0.30 19.50
CA ASP A 134 1.82 0.61 20.33
C ASP A 134 2.39 1.75 19.47
N GLY A 135 1.62 2.82 19.35
CA GLY A 135 2.03 4.02 18.62
C GLY A 135 3.00 4.93 19.39
N TRP A 136 3.30 4.60 20.66
CA TRP A 136 3.99 5.49 21.60
C TRP A 136 5.40 5.04 21.97
N ARG A 137 5.86 3.93 21.41
CA ARG A 137 7.18 3.41 21.73
C ARG A 137 8.28 4.16 20.95
N GLY A 138 9.51 4.06 21.46
CA GLY A 138 10.71 4.62 20.87
C GLY A 138 11.12 5.96 21.47
N GLU A 139 12.05 6.62 20.79
CA GLU A 139 12.62 7.88 21.23
C GLU A 139 11.66 9.06 20.94
N PRO A 140 11.78 10.19 21.67
CA PRO A 140 10.93 11.35 21.48
C PRO A 140 10.80 11.82 20.02
N HIS A 141 11.91 11.78 19.26
CA HIS A 141 11.92 12.21 17.85
C HIS A 141 11.17 11.25 16.94
N GLU A 142 11.14 9.95 17.25
CA GLU A 142 10.41 8.94 16.49
C GLU A 142 8.89 9.10 16.69
N ILE A 143 8.46 9.31 17.94
CA ILE A 143 7.06 9.58 18.27
C ILE A 143 6.61 10.90 17.62
N HIS A 144 7.44 11.93 17.71
CA HIS A 144 7.19 13.21 17.04
C HIS A 144 7.01 13.04 15.53
N GLY A 145 7.90 12.26 14.88
CA GLY A 145 7.79 11.95 13.44
C GLY A 145 6.46 11.31 13.10
N ARG A 146 6.05 10.27 13.84
CA ARG A 146 4.76 9.59 13.66
C ARG A 146 3.57 10.53 13.83
N LEU A 147 3.58 11.36 14.87
CA LEU A 147 2.51 12.32 15.11
C LEU A 147 2.40 13.37 14.00
N MET A 148 3.52 13.81 13.43
CA MET A 148 3.51 14.76 12.31
C MET A 148 2.88 14.17 11.03
N GLU A 149 2.92 12.86 10.84
CA GLU A 149 2.31 12.18 9.69
C GLU A 149 0.78 11.99 9.83
N VAL A 150 0.23 12.11 11.05
CA VAL A 150 -1.20 11.89 11.32
C VAL A 150 -2.09 12.91 10.60
N ILE A 151 -1.72 14.18 10.69
CA ILE A 151 -2.47 15.29 10.09
C ILE A 151 -1.76 15.76 8.82
N ASP A 152 -2.52 15.95 7.76
CA ASP A 152 -1.98 16.55 6.55
C ASP A 152 -1.87 18.07 6.72
N TYR A 153 -0.67 18.52 7.00
CA TYR A 153 -0.34 19.94 7.06
C TYR A 153 0.24 20.37 5.71
N SER A 154 -0.38 21.35 5.08
CA SER A 154 0.18 21.94 3.87
C SER A 154 1.64 22.37 4.07
N SER A 155 2.52 21.97 3.16
CA SER A 155 3.92 22.36 3.14
C SER A 155 4.17 23.71 2.47
N ASP A 156 3.16 24.21 1.73
CA ASP A 156 3.31 25.37 0.84
C ASP A 156 2.40 26.54 1.23
N GLY A 157 2.85 27.73 0.91
CA GLY A 157 2.10 28.98 1.08
C GLY A 157 1.89 29.38 2.55
N PRO A 158 0.90 30.27 2.83
CA PRO A 158 0.62 30.77 4.18
C PRO A 158 0.22 29.67 5.19
N ALA A 159 -0.24 28.53 4.68
CA ALA A 159 -0.64 27.39 5.52
C ALA A 159 0.56 26.62 6.10
N SER A 160 1.77 26.78 5.56
CA SER A 160 3.00 26.16 6.09
C SER A 160 3.29 26.56 7.53
N TRP A 161 2.90 27.77 7.90
CA TRP A 161 3.05 28.26 9.27
C TRP A 161 2.32 27.38 10.31
N TYR A 162 1.14 26.86 9.97
CA TYR A 162 0.41 25.95 10.87
C TYR A 162 1.18 24.63 11.10
N ARG A 163 1.89 24.15 10.07
CA ARG A 163 2.77 23.00 10.18
C ARG A 163 3.91 23.27 11.14
N ASP A 164 4.54 24.44 11.06
CA ASP A 164 5.65 24.82 11.96
C ASP A 164 5.18 24.95 13.41
N VAL A 165 3.99 25.52 13.64
CA VAL A 165 3.38 25.57 14.96
C VAL A 165 3.13 24.16 15.52
N ALA A 166 2.48 23.29 14.72
CA ALA A 166 2.20 21.91 15.13
C ALA A 166 3.50 21.15 15.43
N LYS A 167 4.51 21.29 14.56
CA LYS A 167 5.84 20.66 14.74
C LYS A 167 6.46 21.10 16.07
N ASN A 168 6.38 22.38 16.40
CA ASN A 168 6.94 22.88 17.66
C ASN A 168 6.17 22.37 18.89
N VAL A 169 4.84 22.42 18.86
CA VAL A 169 3.99 21.93 19.96
C VAL A 169 4.21 20.44 20.19
N LEU A 170 4.17 19.63 19.14
CA LEU A 170 4.38 18.18 19.24
C LEU A 170 5.78 17.82 19.73
N ARG A 171 6.80 18.56 19.30
CA ARG A 171 8.16 18.38 19.80
C ARG A 171 8.22 18.60 21.31
N LEU A 172 7.63 19.68 21.81
CA LEU A 172 7.59 19.97 23.26
C LEU A 172 6.81 18.89 24.04
N VAL A 173 5.71 18.38 23.48
CA VAL A 173 4.93 17.27 24.06
C VAL A 173 5.78 15.99 24.16
N CYS A 174 6.57 15.68 23.12
CA CYS A 174 7.40 14.48 23.09
C CYS A 174 8.67 14.61 23.94
N GLU A 175 9.27 15.80 24.02
CA GLU A 175 10.49 16.10 24.81
C GLU A 175 10.15 16.49 26.28
N HIS A 176 8.97 16.10 26.78
CA HIS A 176 8.57 16.41 28.14
C HIS A 176 9.57 15.84 29.18
N PRO A 177 9.87 16.56 30.30
CA PRO A 177 10.82 16.10 31.34
C PRO A 177 10.50 14.73 31.93
N ASP A 178 9.21 14.37 32.02
CA ASP A 178 8.75 13.04 32.49
C ASP A 178 8.85 11.94 31.41
N GLY A 179 9.55 12.19 30.31
CA GLY A 179 9.67 11.30 29.14
C GLY A 179 8.57 11.48 28.11
N PRO A 180 8.64 10.79 26.97
CA PRO A 180 7.65 10.91 25.91
C PRO A 180 6.26 10.44 26.33
N PRO A 181 5.18 10.86 25.62
CA PRO A 181 3.84 10.38 25.93
C PRO A 181 3.73 8.88 25.66
N ARG A 182 2.93 8.19 26.49
CA ARG A 182 2.74 6.72 26.40
C ARG A 182 1.31 6.34 26.02
N SER A 183 0.47 7.33 25.69
CA SER A 183 -0.88 7.14 25.22
C SER A 183 -1.41 8.40 24.55
N SER A 184 -2.47 8.25 23.77
CA SER A 184 -3.19 9.37 23.18
C SER A 184 -3.70 10.35 24.25
N GLY A 185 -4.19 9.85 25.39
CA GLY A 185 -4.65 10.65 26.49
C GLY A 185 -3.54 11.52 27.08
N VAL A 186 -2.36 10.95 27.35
CA VAL A 186 -1.20 11.72 27.87
C VAL A 186 -0.72 12.74 26.84
N ALA A 187 -0.71 12.41 25.56
CA ALA A 187 -0.33 13.34 24.51
C ALA A 187 -1.28 14.54 24.47
N LEU A 188 -2.60 14.30 24.53
CA LEU A 188 -3.61 15.36 24.56
C LEU A 188 -3.54 16.21 25.84
N GLU A 189 -3.33 15.59 26.99
CA GLU A 189 -3.18 16.31 28.26
C GLU A 189 -2.02 17.33 28.18
N ARG A 190 -0.87 16.88 27.65
CA ARG A 190 0.32 17.73 27.48
C ARG A 190 0.18 18.81 26.41
N MET A 191 -0.80 18.72 25.51
CA MET A 191 -1.14 19.80 24.56
C MET A 191 -1.92 20.91 25.23
N ASP A 192 -1.38 21.44 26.32
CA ASP A 192 -1.88 22.59 27.06
C ASP A 192 -0.76 23.60 27.22
N HIS A 193 -1.05 24.87 26.95
CA HIS A 193 -0.03 25.90 26.91
C HIS A 193 0.61 26.16 28.29
N ASP A 194 -0.19 26.10 29.38
CA ASP A 194 0.31 26.35 30.73
C ASP A 194 1.12 25.15 31.23
N LEU A 195 0.69 23.93 30.91
CA LEU A 195 1.46 22.72 31.18
C LEU A 195 2.78 22.71 30.40
N LEU A 196 2.78 23.11 29.13
CA LEU A 196 4.02 23.25 28.37
C LEU A 196 4.98 24.27 28.95
N LYS A 197 4.48 25.38 29.45
CA LYS A 197 5.31 26.41 30.19
C LYS A 197 5.92 25.83 31.45
N GLN A 198 5.14 25.07 32.22
CA GLN A 198 5.62 24.45 33.46
C GLN A 198 6.69 23.39 33.15
N ALA A 199 6.48 22.60 32.13
CA ALA A 199 7.41 21.53 31.72
C ALA A 199 8.71 22.09 31.11
N HIS A 200 8.66 23.22 30.41
CA HIS A 200 9.77 23.81 29.67
C HIS A 200 9.98 25.30 30.00
N PRO A 201 10.29 25.65 31.27
CA PRO A 201 10.29 27.06 31.75
C PRO A 201 11.30 27.95 31.01
N ASP A 202 12.42 27.38 30.56
CA ASP A 202 13.49 28.12 29.89
C ASP A 202 13.43 28.01 28.36
N SER A 203 12.37 27.41 27.80
CA SER A 203 12.25 27.21 26.37
C SER A 203 11.68 28.41 25.63
N SER A 204 12.50 29.05 24.81
CA SER A 204 12.03 30.11 23.89
C SER A 204 10.96 29.59 22.90
N ALA A 205 10.93 28.29 22.64
CA ALA A 205 9.97 27.65 21.75
C ALA A 205 8.54 27.69 22.33
N VAL A 206 8.37 27.62 23.66
CA VAL A 206 7.08 27.79 24.30
C VAL A 206 6.62 29.23 24.18
N GLY A 207 7.53 30.20 24.36
CA GLY A 207 7.23 31.62 24.17
C GLY A 207 6.87 32.01 22.73
N ALA A 208 7.26 31.21 21.77
CA ALA A 208 6.98 31.41 20.34
C ALA A 208 5.56 30.98 19.91
N VAL A 209 4.81 30.28 20.76
CA VAL A 209 3.44 29.83 20.50
C VAL A 209 2.45 30.44 21.50
N THR A 210 1.25 30.75 21.04
CA THR A 210 0.17 31.26 21.88
C THR A 210 -0.71 30.09 22.38
N SER A 211 -1.46 30.34 23.49
CA SER A 211 -2.44 29.38 24.00
C SER A 211 -3.48 28.98 22.93
N GLN A 212 -3.92 29.94 22.11
CA GLN A 212 -4.85 29.68 21.02
C GLN A 212 -4.26 28.73 19.99
N GLN A 213 -2.99 28.86 19.62
CA GLN A 213 -2.31 28.00 18.67
C GLN A 213 -2.16 26.57 19.21
N VAL A 214 -1.76 26.43 20.47
CA VAL A 214 -1.69 25.12 21.14
C VAL A 214 -3.07 24.45 21.16
N SER A 215 -4.13 25.19 21.49
CA SER A 215 -5.50 24.70 21.50
C SER A 215 -5.97 24.25 20.09
N GLN A 216 -5.58 24.95 19.03
CA GLN A 216 -5.90 24.56 17.65
C GLN A 216 -5.18 23.27 17.23
N VAL A 217 -3.93 23.07 17.65
CA VAL A 217 -3.22 21.80 17.43
C VAL A 217 -3.92 20.69 18.19
N ARG A 218 -4.16 20.89 19.51
CA ARG A 218 -4.87 19.93 20.36
C ARG A 218 -6.19 19.46 19.76
N LEU A 219 -7.03 20.38 19.29
CA LEU A 219 -8.34 20.07 18.73
C LEU A 219 -8.28 19.09 17.55
N ARG A 220 -7.27 19.22 16.68
CA ARG A 220 -7.07 18.31 15.53
C ARG A 220 -6.68 16.90 15.99
N TYR A 221 -5.78 16.79 16.97
CA TYR A 221 -5.37 15.50 17.52
C TYR A 221 -6.48 14.86 18.37
N GLU A 222 -7.26 15.66 19.08
CA GLU A 222 -8.44 15.20 19.83
C GLU A 222 -9.48 14.58 18.89
N ALA A 223 -9.75 15.23 17.76
CA ALA A 223 -10.63 14.69 16.72
C ALA A 223 -10.09 13.37 16.17
N PHE A 224 -8.81 13.30 15.81
CA PHE A 224 -8.17 12.10 15.29
C PHE A 224 -8.19 10.94 16.31
N PHE A 225 -7.74 11.17 17.55
CA PHE A 225 -7.71 10.13 18.57
C PHE A 225 -9.11 9.69 19.00
N GLY A 226 -10.09 10.61 18.97
CA GLY A 226 -11.49 10.30 19.20
C GLY A 226 -12.07 9.33 18.19
N GLN A 227 -11.70 9.47 16.90
CA GLN A 227 -12.12 8.58 15.83
C GLN A 227 -11.37 7.25 15.85
N THR A 228 -10.09 7.24 16.19
CA THR A 228 -9.28 6.02 16.23
C THR A 228 -9.49 5.18 17.49
N ARG A 229 -10.22 5.70 18.49
CA ARG A 229 -10.71 4.97 19.68
C ARG A 229 -9.65 4.10 20.37
N GLY A 230 -8.45 4.65 20.60
CA GLY A 230 -7.37 3.94 21.28
C GLY A 230 -6.66 2.87 20.43
N ALA A 231 -6.88 2.85 19.13
CA ALA A 231 -6.19 1.91 18.24
C ALA A 231 -4.65 2.02 18.27
N LEU A 232 -4.12 3.16 18.75
CA LEU A 232 -2.68 3.41 18.90
C LEU A 232 -2.19 3.21 20.34
N ASP A 233 -3.06 2.87 21.30
CA ASP A 233 -2.73 2.75 22.73
C ASP A 233 -2.55 1.27 23.13
N GLY A 234 -2.00 0.46 22.23
CA GLY A 234 -1.78 -0.96 22.44
C GLY A 234 -0.40 -1.30 22.96
N SER A 235 -0.02 -2.57 22.75
CA SER A 235 1.23 -3.12 23.30
C SER A 235 2.08 -3.90 22.31
N TRP A 236 1.68 -3.99 21.04
CA TRP A 236 2.44 -4.72 20.03
C TRP A 236 2.98 -3.76 18.95
N SER A 237 4.04 -4.18 18.29
CA SER A 237 4.74 -3.43 17.27
C SER A 237 5.23 -4.34 16.15
N PHE A 238 5.82 -3.76 15.10
CA PHE A 238 6.45 -4.54 14.04
C PHE A 238 7.64 -5.37 14.54
N GLU A 239 8.34 -4.95 15.60
CA GLU A 239 9.47 -5.70 16.15
C GLU A 239 9.04 -7.01 16.82
N ASP A 240 7.85 -7.01 17.43
CA ASP A 240 7.32 -8.13 18.20
C ASP A 240 6.48 -9.08 17.34
N SER A 241 6.39 -8.81 16.03
CA SER A 241 5.46 -9.51 15.16
C SER A 241 6.14 -10.16 13.98
N SER A 242 5.81 -11.40 13.69
CA SER A 242 6.24 -12.12 12.48
C SER A 242 5.27 -11.93 11.30
N ALA A 243 4.03 -11.54 11.60
CA ALA A 243 3.02 -11.18 10.62
C ALA A 243 2.03 -10.16 11.22
N ALA A 244 1.60 -9.19 10.44
CA ALA A 244 0.49 -8.32 10.82
C ALA A 244 -0.34 -7.91 9.60
N TYR A 245 -1.65 -7.77 9.83
CA TYR A 245 -2.60 -7.19 8.88
C TYR A 245 -3.14 -5.89 9.44
N LEU A 246 -2.92 -4.80 8.72
CA LEU A 246 -3.32 -3.45 9.10
C LEU A 246 -4.57 -3.09 8.29
N LEU A 247 -5.74 -3.33 8.88
CA LEU A 247 -7.05 -3.13 8.26
C LEU A 247 -7.48 -1.68 8.46
N LEU A 248 -7.41 -0.87 7.42
CA LEU A 248 -7.78 0.54 7.44
C LEU A 248 -9.06 0.75 6.62
N ASP A 249 -10.12 1.23 7.27
CA ASP A 249 -11.38 1.52 6.59
C ASP A 249 -11.38 2.95 6.02
N SER A 250 -10.78 3.11 4.85
CA SER A 250 -10.72 4.40 4.17
C SER A 250 -12.06 4.87 3.56
N LEU A 251 -13.08 4.04 3.53
CA LEU A 251 -14.38 4.41 3.02
C LEU A 251 -15.22 5.13 4.07
N SER A 252 -15.10 4.69 5.33
CA SER A 252 -15.90 5.26 6.43
C SER A 252 -15.22 6.45 7.11
N LEU A 253 -13.87 6.45 7.20
CA LEU A 253 -13.05 7.43 7.92
C LEU A 253 -11.82 7.79 7.10
N ARG A 254 -12.01 8.44 5.95
CA ARG A 254 -10.94 8.65 4.95
C ARG A 254 -9.73 9.39 5.48
N GLU A 255 -9.93 10.50 6.18
CA GLU A 255 -8.81 11.33 6.68
C GLU A 255 -8.05 10.61 7.78
N GLU A 256 -8.75 10.00 8.73
CA GLU A 256 -8.17 9.25 9.84
C GLU A 256 -7.46 7.97 9.35
N ALA A 257 -8.06 7.25 8.39
CA ALA A 257 -7.44 6.08 7.79
C ALA A 257 -6.14 6.44 7.06
N ASN A 258 -6.11 7.55 6.32
CA ASN A 258 -4.89 8.04 5.68
C ASN A 258 -3.85 8.48 6.73
N GLY A 259 -4.26 9.16 7.79
CA GLY A 259 -3.39 9.51 8.91
C GLY A 259 -2.79 8.29 9.61
N LEU A 260 -3.62 7.27 9.89
CA LEU A 260 -3.15 5.99 10.43
C LEU A 260 -2.20 5.27 9.48
N ALA A 261 -2.51 5.24 8.19
CA ALA A 261 -1.66 4.62 7.18
C ALA A 261 -0.27 5.26 7.15
N ARG A 262 -0.20 6.60 7.16
CA ARG A 262 1.07 7.35 7.20
C ARG A 262 1.83 7.11 8.50
N LEU A 263 1.16 7.14 9.66
CA LEU A 263 1.76 6.86 10.95
C LEU A 263 2.37 5.46 11.00
N LEU A 264 1.59 4.44 10.60
CA LEU A 264 2.04 3.05 10.60
C LEU A 264 3.20 2.83 9.61
N PHE A 265 3.17 3.51 8.47
CA PHE A 265 4.29 3.45 7.52
C PHE A 265 5.53 4.16 8.04
N GLU A 266 5.38 5.28 8.78
CA GLU A 266 6.49 5.94 9.46
C GLU A 266 7.11 5.04 10.52
N ASP A 267 6.28 4.40 11.36
CA ASP A 267 6.77 3.44 12.34
C ASP A 267 7.47 2.23 11.68
N PHE A 268 6.93 1.74 10.57
CA PHE A 268 7.62 0.71 9.79
C PHE A 268 8.97 1.20 9.25
N SER A 269 9.10 2.49 8.93
CA SER A 269 10.36 3.08 8.50
C SER A 269 11.39 3.11 9.63
N HIS A 270 10.99 3.43 10.85
CA HIS A 270 11.83 3.30 12.03
C HIS A 270 12.20 1.83 12.29
N TYR A 271 11.23 0.92 12.21
CA TYR A 271 11.46 -0.52 12.36
C TYR A 271 12.55 -1.03 11.41
N PHE A 272 12.49 -0.76 10.10
CA PHE A 272 13.48 -1.30 9.19
C PHE A 272 14.84 -0.61 9.32
N THR A 273 14.90 0.67 9.72
CA THR A 273 16.17 1.39 9.92
C THR A 273 16.87 0.99 11.21
N ALA A 274 16.11 0.74 12.29
CA ALA A 274 16.63 0.35 13.60
C ALA A 274 17.10 -1.11 13.66
N ARG A 275 16.63 -1.97 12.75
CA ARG A 275 16.99 -3.39 12.75
C ARG A 275 18.48 -3.60 12.73
N LYS A 276 19.01 -4.14 13.82
CA LYS A 276 20.45 -4.44 13.96
C LYS A 276 20.95 -5.47 12.94
N ALA A 277 20.08 -6.40 12.54
CA ALA A 277 20.37 -7.41 11.54
C ALA A 277 19.90 -6.95 10.15
N LYS A 278 20.68 -6.08 9.50
CA LYS A 278 20.47 -5.73 8.07
C LYS A 278 20.42 -6.95 7.13
N SER A 279 20.81 -8.13 7.63
CA SER A 279 20.79 -9.40 6.90
C SER A 279 19.38 -10.05 6.86
N GLN A 280 18.49 -9.73 7.80
CA GLN A 280 17.16 -10.33 7.83
C GLN A 280 16.22 -9.59 6.88
N PHE A 281 15.70 -10.32 5.89
CA PHE A 281 14.70 -9.82 4.96
C PHE A 281 13.38 -9.52 5.69
N ALA A 282 12.68 -8.46 5.29
CA ALA A 282 11.33 -8.14 5.73
C ALA A 282 10.47 -7.66 4.55
N MET A 283 9.17 -7.84 4.61
CA MET A 283 8.26 -7.43 3.54
C MET A 283 7.05 -6.68 4.09
N LEU A 284 6.77 -5.52 3.53
CA LEU A 284 5.52 -4.80 3.69
C LEU A 284 4.80 -4.73 2.35
N ILE A 285 3.57 -5.22 2.33
CA ILE A 285 2.64 -5.06 1.22
C ILE A 285 1.73 -3.88 1.53
N VAL A 286 1.59 -2.97 0.57
CA VAL A 286 0.71 -1.81 0.65
C VAL A 286 -0.34 -1.91 -0.43
N ASP A 287 -1.53 -2.42 -0.09
CA ASP A 287 -2.70 -2.44 -0.99
C ASP A 287 -3.47 -1.13 -0.84
N GLU A 288 -3.88 -0.56 -1.95
CA GLU A 288 -4.42 0.80 -2.08
C GLU A 288 -3.40 1.88 -1.67
N PHE A 289 -2.27 1.87 -2.35
CA PHE A 289 -1.16 2.80 -2.10
C PHE A 289 -1.54 4.29 -2.16
N SER A 290 -2.63 4.65 -2.85
CA SER A 290 -3.11 6.03 -2.94
C SER A 290 -3.38 6.69 -1.58
N ALA A 291 -3.75 5.90 -0.57
CA ALA A 291 -3.95 6.40 0.80
C ALA A 291 -2.66 6.96 1.45
N LEU A 292 -1.50 6.50 0.99
CA LEU A 292 -0.18 6.93 1.47
C LEU A 292 0.48 8.00 0.59
N ALA A 293 0.08 8.06 -0.68
CA ALA A 293 0.76 8.86 -1.69
C ALA A 293 0.62 10.38 -1.50
N GLU A 294 -0.38 10.81 -0.74
CA GLU A 294 -0.63 12.23 -0.45
C GLU A 294 0.40 12.84 0.55
N GLY A 295 1.37 12.05 1.04
CA GLY A 295 2.40 12.51 1.98
C GLY A 295 3.76 12.77 1.32
N SER A 296 4.45 13.82 1.74
CA SER A 296 5.69 14.34 1.13
C SER A 296 6.95 13.47 1.28
N GLY A 297 6.92 12.40 2.05
CA GLY A 297 8.11 11.60 2.37
C GLY A 297 8.17 10.21 1.74
N MET A 298 7.10 9.75 1.11
CA MET A 298 6.94 8.36 0.68
C MET A 298 8.01 7.88 -0.31
N ALA A 299 8.28 8.66 -1.37
CA ALA A 299 9.26 8.27 -2.37
C ALA A 299 10.67 8.11 -1.77
N ALA A 300 11.05 9.00 -0.85
CA ALA A 300 12.34 8.92 -0.16
C ALA A 300 12.45 7.66 0.70
N ARG A 301 11.38 7.27 1.40
CA ARG A 301 11.36 6.06 2.24
C ARG A 301 11.39 4.78 1.38
N VAL A 302 10.72 4.78 0.23
CA VAL A 302 10.84 3.68 -0.75
C VAL A 302 12.28 3.53 -1.21
N GLU A 303 12.96 4.62 -1.57
CA GLU A 303 14.37 4.59 -1.96
C GLU A 303 15.28 4.07 -0.84
N GLN A 304 15.04 4.48 0.40
CA GLN A 304 15.83 4.08 1.57
C GLN A 304 15.64 2.61 1.96
N ALA A 305 14.42 2.09 1.89
CA ALA A 305 14.07 0.73 2.35
C ALA A 305 14.93 -0.35 1.68
N ARG A 306 15.34 -0.14 0.43
CA ARG A 306 16.27 -1.03 -0.29
C ARG A 306 17.57 -1.26 0.46
N GLY A 307 18.15 -0.21 1.05
CA GLY A 307 19.42 -0.28 1.79
C GLY A 307 19.35 -1.11 3.08
N PHE A 308 18.14 -1.43 3.54
CA PHE A 308 17.87 -2.13 4.80
C PHE A 308 17.30 -3.55 4.62
N ASN A 309 17.55 -4.17 3.46
CA ASN A 309 17.05 -5.51 3.12
C ASN A 309 15.53 -5.65 3.31
N THR A 310 14.78 -4.62 2.93
CA THR A 310 13.34 -4.55 3.08
C THR A 310 12.66 -4.44 1.73
N SER A 311 11.65 -5.27 1.51
CA SER A 311 10.81 -5.22 0.32
C SER A 311 9.55 -4.42 0.60
N LEU A 312 9.28 -3.46 -0.26
CA LEU A 312 7.97 -2.83 -0.37
C LEU A 312 7.27 -3.38 -1.62
N VAL A 313 6.08 -3.91 -1.42
CA VAL A 313 5.19 -4.37 -2.49
C VAL A 313 4.05 -3.37 -2.59
N LEU A 314 4.12 -2.48 -3.57
CA LEU A 314 3.19 -1.36 -3.73
C LEU A 314 2.09 -1.75 -4.72
N ALA A 315 0.83 -1.56 -4.35
CA ALA A 315 -0.28 -1.96 -5.20
C ALA A 315 -1.28 -0.82 -5.48
N PRO A 316 -0.89 0.20 -6.25
CA PRO A 316 -1.82 1.23 -6.72
C PRO A 316 -2.80 0.66 -7.75
N GLN A 317 -3.93 1.32 -7.93
CA GLN A 317 -4.84 1.00 -9.04
C GLN A 317 -4.30 1.53 -10.37
N VAL A 318 -3.79 2.75 -10.35
CA VAL A 318 -3.19 3.47 -11.49
C VAL A 318 -1.95 4.24 -11.04
N VAL A 319 -1.10 4.62 -11.98
CA VAL A 319 0.13 5.38 -11.67
C VAL A 319 -0.18 6.74 -11.02
N ALA A 320 -1.24 7.42 -11.47
CA ALA A 320 -1.69 8.67 -10.87
C ALA A 320 -2.07 8.56 -9.37
N GLY A 321 -2.31 7.36 -8.85
CA GLY A 321 -2.51 7.09 -7.41
C GLY A 321 -1.20 7.02 -6.60
N MET A 322 -0.04 7.30 -7.21
CA MET A 322 1.26 7.27 -6.51
C MET A 322 1.76 8.67 -6.11
N GLY A 323 0.90 9.69 -6.15
CA GLY A 323 1.23 11.07 -5.84
C GLY A 323 1.36 11.94 -7.10
N ASP A 324 2.08 13.04 -7.01
CA ASP A 324 2.38 13.88 -8.17
C ASP A 324 3.33 13.18 -9.16
N ASP A 325 3.49 13.75 -10.36
CA ASP A 325 4.32 13.18 -11.43
C ASP A 325 5.77 12.94 -10.98
N ALA A 326 6.33 13.81 -10.14
CA ALA A 326 7.70 13.70 -9.65
C ALA A 326 7.83 12.55 -8.65
N GLN A 327 6.88 12.39 -7.74
CA GLN A 327 6.82 11.27 -6.81
C GLN A 327 6.61 9.95 -7.54
N ALA A 328 5.64 9.90 -8.46
CA ALA A 328 5.37 8.72 -9.26
C ALA A 328 6.60 8.28 -10.05
N ALA A 329 7.31 9.21 -10.69
CA ALA A 329 8.55 8.93 -11.41
C ALA A 329 9.66 8.38 -10.50
N ARG A 330 9.84 8.94 -9.29
CA ARG A 330 10.82 8.45 -8.29
C ARG A 330 10.49 7.04 -7.83
N ILE A 331 9.22 6.77 -7.51
CA ILE A 331 8.76 5.44 -7.09
C ILE A 331 8.98 4.42 -8.22
N LEU A 332 8.56 4.75 -9.46
CA LEU A 332 8.79 3.89 -10.63
C LEU A 332 10.27 3.64 -10.89
N GLY A 333 11.13 4.64 -10.66
CA GLY A 333 12.58 4.51 -10.77
C GLY A 333 13.21 3.61 -9.69
N SER A 334 12.54 3.45 -8.55
CA SER A 334 13.00 2.63 -7.42
C SER A 334 12.53 1.18 -7.48
N VAL A 335 11.55 0.87 -8.35
CA VAL A 335 10.97 -0.46 -8.49
C VAL A 335 11.66 -1.24 -9.61
N GLU A 336 12.14 -2.44 -9.31
CA GLU A 336 12.76 -3.32 -10.32
C GLU A 336 11.73 -4.22 -11.02
N THR A 337 10.74 -4.70 -10.29
CA THR A 337 9.76 -5.67 -10.81
C THR A 337 8.37 -5.06 -10.83
N VAL A 338 7.73 -5.08 -11.97
CA VAL A 338 6.34 -4.65 -12.14
C VAL A 338 5.50 -5.82 -12.58
N ILE A 339 4.39 -6.08 -11.88
CA ILE A 339 3.36 -7.03 -12.25
C ILE A 339 2.13 -6.23 -12.68
N CYS A 340 1.97 -6.09 -13.99
CA CYS A 340 0.90 -5.31 -14.60
C CYS A 340 -0.26 -6.23 -14.98
N HIS A 341 -1.31 -6.23 -14.18
CA HIS A 341 -2.61 -6.82 -14.52
C HIS A 341 -3.36 -5.91 -15.50
N ARG A 342 -4.62 -6.26 -15.80
CA ARG A 342 -5.47 -5.46 -16.66
C ARG A 342 -5.65 -4.04 -16.07
N VAL A 343 -5.26 -3.04 -16.85
CA VAL A 343 -5.50 -1.60 -16.58
C VAL A 343 -5.97 -0.91 -17.85
N ASN A 344 -6.69 0.19 -17.72
CA ASN A 344 -7.19 0.96 -18.86
C ASN A 344 -6.12 1.88 -19.48
N THR A 345 -5.18 2.36 -18.67
CA THR A 345 -4.07 3.26 -19.05
C THR A 345 -2.73 2.60 -18.75
N PRO A 346 -2.28 1.62 -19.56
CA PRO A 346 -1.06 0.86 -19.28
C PRO A 346 0.23 1.54 -19.76
N GLU A 347 0.16 2.64 -20.49
CA GLU A 347 1.24 3.19 -21.30
C GLU A 347 2.51 3.49 -20.47
N GLU A 348 2.37 4.17 -19.35
CA GLU A 348 3.49 4.53 -18.46
C GLU A 348 4.16 3.29 -17.86
N ILE A 349 3.35 2.28 -17.51
CA ILE A 349 3.84 1.04 -16.92
C ILE A 349 4.59 0.20 -17.95
N ILE A 350 4.02 0.03 -19.15
CA ILE A 350 4.65 -0.78 -20.18
C ILE A 350 5.87 -0.11 -20.82
N ALA A 351 5.98 1.22 -20.70
CA ALA A 351 7.18 1.95 -21.11
C ALA A 351 8.44 1.44 -20.37
N LEU A 352 8.30 0.95 -19.14
CA LEU A 352 9.39 0.33 -18.38
C LEU A 352 9.95 -0.94 -19.03
N ALA A 353 9.16 -1.62 -19.87
CA ALA A 353 9.65 -2.73 -20.70
C ALA A 353 10.50 -2.26 -21.88
N GLY A 354 10.43 -0.98 -22.22
CA GLY A 354 11.10 -0.37 -23.37
C GLY A 354 10.37 -0.62 -24.69
N THR A 355 11.00 -0.18 -25.75
CA THR A 355 10.48 -0.29 -27.12
C THR A 355 11.27 -1.29 -27.95
N ARG A 356 10.71 -1.67 -29.10
CA ARG A 356 11.36 -2.43 -30.17
C ARG A 356 11.20 -1.69 -31.50
N ARG A 357 12.13 -1.86 -32.39
CA ARG A 357 11.98 -1.42 -33.77
C ARG A 357 10.99 -2.33 -34.49
N ALA A 358 9.98 -1.76 -35.10
CA ALA A 358 9.02 -2.44 -35.97
C ALA A 358 8.98 -1.74 -37.33
N MET A 359 8.86 -2.54 -38.39
CA MET A 359 8.65 -2.00 -39.73
C MET A 359 7.15 -1.83 -39.97
N GLU A 360 6.74 -0.62 -40.24
CA GLU A 360 5.38 -0.32 -40.66
C GLU A 360 5.37 -0.21 -42.17
N TYR A 361 4.47 -0.97 -42.83
CA TYR A 361 4.27 -0.96 -44.27
C TYR A 361 2.98 -0.23 -44.57
N SER A 362 3.01 0.79 -45.40
CA SER A 362 1.82 1.41 -45.98
C SER A 362 1.73 1.08 -47.46
N SER A 363 0.57 0.59 -47.88
CA SER A 363 0.26 0.38 -49.30
C SER A 363 -0.65 1.48 -49.79
N GLN A 364 -0.36 2.01 -50.98
CA GLN A 364 -1.26 2.97 -51.64
C GLN A 364 -2.30 2.21 -52.44
N TYR A 365 -3.55 2.61 -52.28
CA TYR A 365 -4.69 2.11 -53.04
C TYR A 365 -5.23 3.24 -53.91
N ALA A 366 -5.45 2.97 -55.21
CA ALA A 366 -6.23 3.78 -56.10
C ALA A 366 -7.61 3.14 -56.36
N GLU A 367 -8.49 3.84 -57.03
CA GLU A 367 -9.85 3.30 -57.30
C GLU A 367 -9.85 1.94 -58.03
N GLU A 368 -8.76 1.63 -58.76
CA GLU A 368 -8.58 0.35 -59.52
C GLU A 368 -7.86 -0.75 -58.70
N GLY A 369 -7.51 -0.54 -57.45
CA GLY A 369 -6.85 -1.53 -56.61
C GLY A 369 -5.48 -1.06 -56.06
N ALA A 370 -4.68 -2.00 -55.55
CA ALA A 370 -3.37 -1.73 -55.00
C ALA A 370 -2.40 -1.23 -56.11
N THR A 371 -1.82 -0.05 -55.95
CA THR A 371 -0.89 0.56 -56.95
C THR A 371 0.48 -0.13 -56.98
N GLY A 372 0.75 -1.09 -56.15
CA GLY A 372 2.07 -1.74 -56.04
C GLY A 372 3.16 -0.85 -55.41
N THR A 373 2.82 0.42 -55.10
CA THR A 373 3.72 1.34 -54.39
C THR A 373 3.42 1.31 -52.92
N GLY A 374 4.44 1.19 -52.09
CA GLY A 374 4.35 1.21 -50.63
C GLY A 374 5.55 1.88 -50.04
N SER A 375 5.40 2.40 -48.85
CA SER A 375 6.52 2.87 -48.07
C SER A 375 6.73 2.00 -46.84
N ALA A 376 7.98 1.78 -46.50
CA ALA A 376 8.36 1.08 -45.29
C ALA A 376 9.02 2.06 -44.35
N ARG A 377 8.48 2.21 -43.13
CA ARG A 377 9.02 3.09 -42.10
C ARG A 377 9.38 2.30 -40.86
N VAL A 378 10.53 2.59 -40.29
CA VAL A 378 10.90 2.05 -38.99
C VAL A 378 10.23 2.90 -37.91
N GLN A 379 9.44 2.25 -37.07
CA GLN A 379 8.83 2.86 -35.88
C GLN A 379 9.30 2.18 -34.61
N HIS A 380 9.33 2.95 -33.51
CA HIS A 380 9.52 2.42 -32.18
C HIS A 380 8.16 2.09 -31.57
N GLN A 381 7.89 0.80 -31.36
CA GLN A 381 6.67 0.31 -30.72
C GLN A 381 7.00 -0.23 -29.35
N PHE A 382 6.10 -0.10 -28.37
CA PHE A 382 6.25 -0.75 -27.07
C PHE A 382 6.50 -2.26 -27.23
N LYS A 383 7.37 -2.85 -26.41
CA LYS A 383 7.56 -4.31 -26.36
C LYS A 383 6.29 -5.04 -25.95
N VAL A 384 5.47 -4.42 -25.09
CA VAL A 384 4.14 -4.87 -24.68
C VAL A 384 3.10 -3.99 -25.37
N ASP A 385 2.20 -4.58 -26.12
CA ASP A 385 1.09 -3.88 -26.75
C ASP A 385 0.08 -3.44 -25.69
N PRO A 386 -0.29 -2.14 -25.58
CA PRO A 386 -1.28 -1.64 -24.64
C PRO A 386 -2.61 -2.38 -24.70
N ASN A 387 -3.08 -2.74 -25.91
CA ASN A 387 -4.33 -3.44 -26.09
C ASN A 387 -4.30 -4.86 -25.51
N LYS A 388 -3.13 -5.50 -25.52
CA LYS A 388 -2.97 -6.82 -24.86
C LYS A 388 -3.09 -6.71 -23.35
N VAL A 389 -2.66 -5.60 -22.74
CA VAL A 389 -2.84 -5.35 -21.30
C VAL A 389 -4.31 -5.10 -20.98
N ARG A 390 -4.98 -4.24 -21.77
CA ARG A 390 -6.41 -3.95 -21.61
C ARG A 390 -7.29 -5.20 -21.74
N GLY A 391 -6.88 -6.17 -22.55
CA GLY A 391 -7.59 -7.43 -22.80
C GLY A 391 -7.20 -8.58 -21.88
N LEU A 392 -6.40 -8.38 -20.83
CA LEU A 392 -6.01 -9.47 -19.94
C LEU A 392 -7.19 -10.03 -19.15
N PRO A 393 -7.36 -11.36 -19.10
CA PRO A 393 -8.32 -11.97 -18.19
C PRO A 393 -7.85 -11.87 -16.74
N PRO A 394 -8.77 -12.01 -15.76
CA PRO A 394 -8.41 -12.02 -14.33
C PRO A 394 -7.32 -13.06 -14.01
N GLY A 395 -6.38 -12.70 -13.14
CA GLY A 395 -5.26 -13.57 -12.76
C GLY A 395 -4.13 -13.64 -13.78
N HIS A 396 -4.25 -12.94 -14.93
CA HIS A 396 -3.16 -12.79 -15.89
C HIS A 396 -2.50 -11.42 -15.74
N ALA A 397 -1.20 -11.35 -16.03
CA ALA A 397 -0.44 -10.11 -15.95
C ALA A 397 0.73 -10.12 -16.95
N PHE A 398 1.37 -8.98 -17.11
CA PHE A 398 2.72 -8.87 -17.63
C PHE A 398 3.68 -8.64 -16.47
N ALA A 399 4.68 -9.53 -16.34
CA ALA A 399 5.81 -9.28 -15.46
C ALA A 399 6.89 -8.53 -16.25
N ILE A 400 7.23 -7.33 -15.77
CA ILE A 400 8.21 -6.44 -16.40
C ILE A 400 9.37 -6.26 -15.42
N SER A 401 10.59 -6.48 -15.88
CA SER A 401 11.80 -6.29 -15.10
C SER A 401 13.00 -6.10 -16.04
N ARG A 402 13.86 -5.14 -15.74
CA ARG A 402 15.12 -4.88 -16.48
C ARG A 402 14.92 -4.77 -17.99
N GLY A 403 13.90 -4.05 -18.43
CA GLY A 403 13.61 -3.86 -19.85
C GLY A 403 13.09 -5.11 -20.58
N ARG A 404 12.69 -6.16 -19.85
CA ARG A 404 12.07 -7.39 -20.39
C ARG A 404 10.64 -7.47 -19.89
N ALA A 405 9.78 -8.07 -20.69
CA ALA A 405 8.40 -8.35 -20.33
C ALA A 405 8.02 -9.77 -20.71
N MET A 406 7.22 -10.41 -19.86
CA MET A 406 6.66 -11.74 -20.12
C MET A 406 5.21 -11.79 -19.67
N LYS A 407 4.34 -12.43 -20.45
CA LYS A 407 2.96 -12.71 -20.05
C LYS A 407 2.95 -13.86 -19.05
N ILE A 408 2.23 -13.69 -17.95
CA ILE A 408 2.18 -14.66 -16.85
C ILE A 408 0.75 -14.95 -16.42
N ALA A 409 0.54 -16.13 -15.85
CA ALA A 409 -0.64 -16.47 -15.05
C ALA A 409 -0.20 -16.57 -13.58
N VAL A 410 -0.84 -15.81 -12.72
CA VAL A 410 -0.54 -15.80 -11.29
C VAL A 410 -0.94 -17.12 -10.66
N LEU A 411 -0.09 -17.65 -9.78
CA LEU A 411 -0.43 -18.81 -8.96
C LEU A 411 -1.30 -18.34 -7.81
N ARG A 412 -2.44 -19.00 -7.59
CA ARG A 412 -3.30 -18.67 -6.46
C ARG A 412 -2.69 -19.17 -5.16
N ALA A 413 -2.84 -18.39 -4.10
CA ALA A 413 -2.66 -18.87 -2.74
C ALA A 413 -3.79 -19.88 -2.42
N PRO A 414 -3.58 -20.83 -1.50
CA PRO A 414 -4.67 -21.67 -0.98
C PRO A 414 -5.80 -20.78 -0.43
N ASP A 415 -7.05 -21.22 -0.57
CA ASP A 415 -8.19 -20.53 0.02
C ASP A 415 -8.35 -20.99 1.47
N LEU A 416 -7.49 -20.46 2.33
CA LEU A 416 -7.48 -20.70 3.76
C LEU A 416 -7.97 -19.44 4.46
N ARG A 417 -8.91 -19.61 5.38
CA ARG A 417 -9.51 -18.51 6.13
C ARG A 417 -9.42 -18.78 7.62
N ALA A 418 -9.20 -17.75 8.39
CA ALA A 418 -9.30 -17.78 9.83
C ALA A 418 -10.09 -16.57 10.32
N PRO A 419 -10.85 -16.70 11.41
CA PRO A 419 -11.56 -15.57 11.99
C PRO A 419 -10.57 -14.51 12.46
N LEU A 420 -10.94 -13.25 12.28
CA LEU A 420 -10.17 -12.14 12.82
C LEU A 420 -10.31 -12.13 14.35
N PRO A 421 -9.28 -11.69 15.10
CA PRO A 421 -9.40 -11.45 16.52
C PRO A 421 -10.62 -10.56 16.81
N VAL A 422 -11.35 -10.87 17.88
CA VAL A 422 -12.44 -10.00 18.32
C VAL A 422 -11.83 -8.67 18.74
N PRO A 423 -12.37 -7.53 18.32
CA PRO A 423 -11.89 -6.24 18.79
C PRO A 423 -11.85 -6.25 20.33
N HIS A 424 -10.71 -5.87 20.91
CA HIS A 424 -10.68 -5.55 22.31
C HIS A 424 -11.74 -4.45 22.52
N GLU A 425 -12.83 -4.79 23.19
CA GLU A 425 -13.61 -3.76 23.87
C GLU A 425 -12.62 -3.21 24.89
N GLY A 426 -11.92 -2.13 24.49
CA GLY A 426 -11.03 -1.45 25.39
C GLY A 426 -11.81 -1.28 26.68
N GLU A 427 -11.26 -1.69 27.81
CA GLU A 427 -11.76 -1.27 29.10
C GLU A 427 -12.11 0.19 28.89
N ARG A 428 -13.42 0.47 28.86
CA ARG A 428 -13.90 1.85 28.84
C ARG A 428 -13.17 2.46 30.00
N SER A 429 -12.13 3.24 29.70
CA SER A 429 -11.47 4.01 30.72
C SER A 429 -12.62 4.75 31.42
N GLU A 430 -12.99 4.28 32.61
CA GLU A 430 -14.00 4.89 33.47
C GLU A 430 -13.59 6.31 33.89
N ARG A 431 -12.55 6.84 33.27
CA ARG A 431 -12.15 8.22 33.30
C ARG A 431 -12.57 8.97 32.03
N ALA A 432 -13.80 8.80 31.60
CA ALA A 432 -14.49 9.87 30.90
C ALA A 432 -14.57 11.03 31.92
N VAL A 433 -13.69 11.99 31.77
CA VAL A 433 -13.80 13.28 32.49
C VAL A 433 -15.22 13.76 32.22
N PRO A 434 -16.08 13.94 33.25
CA PRO A 434 -17.42 14.42 33.01
C PRO A 434 -17.29 15.76 32.33
N ILE A 435 -17.84 15.90 31.16
CA ILE A 435 -18.01 17.18 30.46
C ILE A 435 -18.80 18.02 31.41
N LYS A 436 -18.16 19.00 32.03
CA LYS A 436 -18.88 20.03 32.83
C LYS A 436 -19.81 20.70 31.83
N GLU A 437 -21.11 20.51 32.06
CA GLU A 437 -22.14 21.23 31.31
C GLU A 437 -21.81 22.74 31.37
N PRO A 438 -21.89 23.44 30.23
CA PRO A 438 -21.70 24.89 30.25
C PRO A 438 -22.73 25.50 31.19
N ILE A 439 -22.28 26.27 32.17
CA ILE A 439 -23.15 27.07 33.07
C ILE A 439 -23.91 28.04 32.15
N VAL A 440 -25.16 27.72 31.86
CA VAL A 440 -26.09 28.66 31.22
C VAL A 440 -26.34 29.78 32.24
N GLN A 441 -25.65 30.89 32.07
CA GLN A 441 -26.02 32.13 32.79
C GLN A 441 -27.33 32.60 32.16
N GLU A 442 -28.40 32.56 32.95
CA GLU A 442 -29.65 33.23 32.60
C GLU A 442 -29.37 34.72 32.37
N PRO A 443 -29.88 35.31 31.29
CA PRO A 443 -29.76 36.72 31.06
C PRO A 443 -30.52 37.48 32.16
N ALA A 444 -29.82 38.32 32.91
CA ALA A 444 -30.41 39.24 33.88
C ALA A 444 -31.50 40.06 33.19
N GLY A 445 -32.71 39.98 33.76
CA GLY A 445 -33.86 40.70 33.26
C GLY A 445 -33.58 42.22 33.22
N LEU A 446 -33.90 42.81 32.08
CA LEU A 446 -33.99 44.26 31.92
C LEU A 446 -35.23 44.73 32.66
N PRO A 447 -35.16 45.75 33.56
CA PRO A 447 -36.37 46.45 34.03
C PRO A 447 -36.85 47.40 32.95
N PHE A 448 -38.13 47.50 32.83
CA PHE A 448 -39.03 48.30 32.01
C PHE A 448 -38.47 49.57 31.36
#